data_6d669ae042894a5082db76a993d94478
#
_entry.id   6d669ae042894a5082db76a993d94478
#
_cell.length_a   1.000
_cell.length_b   1.000
_cell.length_c   1.000
_cell.angle_alpha   90.00
_cell.angle_beta   90.00
_cell.angle_gamma   90.00
#
_symmetry.space_group_name_H-M   'P 1'
#
loop_
_entity.id
_entity.type
_entity.pdbx_description
1 polymer ?
#
loop_
_entity_poly.entity_id
_entity_poly.type
_entity_poly.pdbx_seq_one_letter_code
_entity_poly.pdbx_strand_id
1 'polypeptide(L)'
;MSVYLYFAAVIGTLGLGAESISAMPDAARENPAAPEESSITFNSVHVDGPYIAMTFDDGPSARLTPKLLDLLAAHHIKATFFVIGENVAEHPEIVARAAREGHEIGNHSWSHPNFGKMSDQSVRSQLQRTDDAIKNATSQRPTLMRPPYGSITAREKRWIHDEFGYRIILWEVDPLDWKRPGPAVVRSRILKETQPGSIVLSHDIHPGTIEAMPSTFDALEAKGFKFVTVSELIRMAKPKASHPSPSPSGNAPAPAVLSPSLAPSPVSSPRG
;
A
#
# COMPACT_ATOMS: atom_id res chain seq x y z
N MET A 1 -7.22 57.80 36.91
CA MET A 1 -8.58 57.98 37.45
C MET A 1 -9.26 56.60 37.39
N SER A 2 -9.39 56.00 38.61
CA SER A 2 -10.02 54.71 38.84
C SER A 2 -11.53 54.87 38.88
N VAL A 3 -12.24 53.91 38.29
CA VAL A 3 -13.66 53.70 38.61
C VAL A 3 -13.85 52.21 38.88
N TYR A 4 -14.06 51.87 40.14
CA TYR A 4 -14.55 50.59 40.63
C TYR A 4 -16.07 50.59 40.54
N LEU A 5 -16.68 49.59 40.01
CA LEU A 5 -18.12 49.29 40.19
C LEU A 5 -18.23 47.95 40.90
N TYR A 6 -18.77 48.02 42.12
CA TYR A 6 -19.31 46.88 42.89
C TYR A 6 -20.68 46.50 42.36
N PHE A 7 -20.93 45.23 42.20
CA PHE A 7 -22.29 44.69 42.19
C PHE A 7 -22.45 43.53 43.17
N ALA A 8 -23.52 43.65 43.93
CA ALA A 8 -23.83 42.93 45.14
C ALA A 8 -24.36 41.51 44.85
N ALA A 9 -24.07 40.61 45.79
CA ALA A 9 -24.58 39.27 45.90
C ALA A 9 -26.07 39.23 46.20
N VAL A 10 -26.80 38.38 45.50
CA VAL A 10 -28.16 37.91 45.94
C VAL A 10 -28.02 36.41 46.18
N ILE A 11 -28.17 36.05 47.48
CA ILE A 11 -28.29 34.68 47.95
C ILE A 11 -29.75 34.26 47.80
N GLY A 12 -30.02 33.28 46.95
CA GLY A 12 -31.30 32.58 46.84
C GLY A 12 -31.10 31.12 47.17
N THR A 13 -31.55 30.71 48.35
CA THR A 13 -31.69 29.31 48.78
C THR A 13 -32.92 28.66 48.12
N LEU A 14 -32.76 27.59 47.40
CA LEU A 14 -33.88 26.70 47.02
C LEU A 14 -33.45 25.22 47.01
N GLY A 15 -34.12 24.46 47.76
CA GLY A 15 -34.60 23.11 47.82
C GLY A 15 -33.78 21.99 47.19
N LEU A 16 -33.36 21.04 48.06
CA LEU A 16 -32.91 19.67 47.67
C LEU A 16 -34.07 18.89 47.02
N GLY A 17 -33.94 18.61 45.73
CA GLY A 17 -34.65 17.53 45.06
C GLY A 17 -33.63 16.46 44.69
N ALA A 18 -33.64 15.31 45.40
CA ALA A 18 -32.85 14.15 45.05
C ALA A 18 -33.48 13.46 43.85
N GLU A 19 -33.05 13.73 42.65
CA GLU A 19 -33.41 12.90 41.51
C GLU A 19 -32.38 11.77 41.37
N SER A 20 -32.88 10.55 41.42
CA SER A 20 -32.13 9.32 41.19
C SER A 20 -31.56 9.31 39.77
N ILE A 21 -30.30 9.50 39.64
CA ILE A 21 -29.60 9.30 38.34
C ILE A 21 -29.55 7.78 38.11
N SER A 22 -30.45 7.31 37.25
CA SER A 22 -30.39 5.95 36.69
C SER A 22 -29.09 5.84 35.85
N ALA A 23 -28.21 4.99 36.29
CA ALA A 23 -26.98 4.67 35.54
C ALA A 23 -27.36 4.07 34.18
N MET A 24 -27.13 4.80 33.11
CA MET A 24 -27.18 4.23 31.76
C MET A 24 -26.07 3.18 31.63
N PRO A 25 -26.35 2.04 30.98
CA PRO A 25 -25.31 1.04 30.75
C PRO A 25 -24.20 1.66 29.89
N ASP A 26 -22.99 1.41 30.32
CA ASP A 26 -21.74 1.75 29.63
C ASP A 26 -21.79 1.15 28.23
N ALA A 27 -22.19 1.97 27.25
CA ALA A 27 -22.12 1.60 25.85
C ALA A 27 -20.63 1.37 25.57
N ALA A 28 -20.25 0.12 25.42
CA ALA A 28 -18.92 -0.29 25.02
C ALA A 28 -18.44 0.64 23.90
N ARG A 29 -17.45 1.46 24.20
CA ARG A 29 -16.71 2.23 23.18
C ARG A 29 -16.04 1.17 22.32
N GLU A 30 -16.66 0.82 21.20
CA GLU A 30 -15.99 0.09 20.14
C GLU A 30 -14.79 0.94 19.73
N ASN A 31 -13.62 0.50 20.17
CA ASN A 31 -12.36 1.02 19.68
C ASN A 31 -12.36 0.76 18.16
N PRO A 32 -12.28 1.77 17.28
CA PRO A 32 -12.26 1.52 15.85
C PRO A 32 -11.17 0.49 15.57
N ALA A 33 -11.54 -0.66 15.02
CA ALA A 33 -10.59 -1.71 14.67
C ALA A 33 -9.46 -1.09 13.85
N ALA A 34 -8.20 -1.39 14.24
CA ALA A 34 -7.06 -0.97 13.45
C ALA A 34 -7.27 -1.42 11.99
N PRO A 35 -6.96 -0.59 10.98
CA PRO A 35 -7.16 -0.94 9.58
C PRO A 35 -6.50 -2.28 9.29
N GLU A 36 -7.24 -3.19 8.65
CA GLU A 36 -6.70 -4.49 8.26
C GLU A 36 -5.48 -4.29 7.34
N GLU A 37 -4.47 -5.13 7.46
CA GLU A 37 -3.24 -5.06 6.66
C GLU A 37 -3.52 -5.01 5.14
N SER A 38 -4.60 -5.61 4.70
CA SER A 38 -5.11 -5.56 3.32
C SER A 38 -5.54 -4.15 2.88
N SER A 39 -5.89 -3.26 3.82
CA SER A 39 -6.31 -1.88 3.53
C SER A 39 -5.15 -0.89 3.40
N ILE A 40 -3.96 -1.24 3.88
CA ILE A 40 -2.77 -0.37 3.89
C ILE A 40 -1.67 -0.85 2.94
N THR A 41 -1.75 -2.07 2.39
CA THR A 41 -0.74 -2.66 1.50
C THR A 41 -1.35 -3.10 0.17
N PHE A 42 -0.72 -2.72 -0.95
CA PHE A 42 -1.22 -3.00 -2.29
C PHE A 42 -0.12 -3.58 -3.18
N ASN A 43 -0.37 -4.75 -3.76
CA ASN A 43 0.44 -5.35 -4.82
C ASN A 43 -0.22 -5.12 -6.19
N SER A 44 -1.54 -5.13 -6.22
CA SER A 44 -2.44 -4.84 -7.32
C SER A 44 -3.76 -4.36 -6.74
N VAL A 45 -4.69 -3.90 -7.58
CA VAL A 45 -6.00 -3.40 -7.17
C VAL A 45 -7.08 -4.05 -8.00
N HIS A 46 -8.12 -4.58 -7.37
CA HIS A 46 -9.28 -5.08 -8.12
C HIS A 46 -10.11 -3.90 -8.65
N VAL A 47 -10.20 -3.75 -9.98
CA VAL A 47 -10.88 -2.64 -10.65
C VAL A 47 -11.79 -3.13 -11.78
N ASP A 48 -12.80 -2.32 -12.12
CA ASP A 48 -13.56 -2.50 -13.34
C ASP A 48 -12.86 -1.78 -14.50
N GLY A 49 -12.55 -2.51 -15.56
CA GLY A 49 -11.92 -1.97 -16.76
C GLY A 49 -10.38 -2.10 -16.77
N PRO A 50 -9.76 -1.74 -17.90
CA PRO A 50 -8.38 -2.08 -18.20
C PRO A 50 -7.37 -1.06 -17.63
N TYR A 51 -7.54 -0.66 -16.37
CA TYR A 51 -6.66 0.31 -15.72
C TYR A 51 -5.46 -0.39 -15.10
N ILE A 52 -4.27 0.22 -15.26
CA ILE A 52 -2.98 -0.23 -14.70
C ILE A 52 -2.16 0.95 -14.19
N ALA A 53 -1.23 0.69 -13.26
CA ALA A 53 -0.27 1.68 -12.81
C ALA A 53 1.16 1.27 -13.19
N MET A 54 1.82 2.08 -14.05
CA MET A 54 3.26 1.98 -14.26
C MET A 54 3.98 2.70 -13.14
N THR A 55 4.97 2.05 -12.53
CA THR A 55 5.75 2.65 -11.46
C THR A 55 7.24 2.53 -11.72
N PHE A 56 7.99 3.56 -11.30
CA PHE A 56 9.44 3.65 -11.51
C PHE A 56 10.14 3.96 -10.20
N ASP A 57 11.08 3.09 -9.82
CA ASP A 57 11.81 3.16 -8.56
C ASP A 57 13.25 3.69 -8.77
N ASP A 58 13.89 4.07 -7.66
CA ASP A 58 15.30 4.46 -7.52
C ASP A 58 15.70 5.82 -8.09
N GLY A 59 14.85 6.48 -8.88
CA GLY A 59 15.15 7.81 -9.42
C GLY A 59 15.15 8.93 -8.36
N PRO A 60 15.36 10.17 -8.84
CA PRO A 60 15.63 10.54 -10.22
C PRO A 60 17.07 10.26 -10.66
N SER A 61 17.23 9.85 -11.92
CA SER A 61 18.52 9.86 -12.62
C SER A 61 18.62 11.11 -13.47
N ALA A 62 19.68 11.89 -13.33
CA ALA A 62 19.91 13.12 -14.10
C ALA A 62 19.77 12.92 -15.62
N ARG A 63 20.17 11.75 -16.13
CA ARG A 63 20.21 11.45 -17.55
C ARG A 63 18.98 10.69 -18.07
N LEU A 64 18.42 9.80 -17.25
CA LEU A 64 17.41 8.84 -17.72
C LEU A 64 16.00 9.26 -17.37
N THR A 65 15.75 9.75 -16.15
CA THR A 65 14.42 10.20 -15.75
C THR A 65 13.84 11.29 -16.65
N PRO A 66 14.59 12.34 -17.09
CA PRO A 66 14.06 13.31 -18.04
C PRO A 66 13.62 12.68 -19.38
N LYS A 67 14.36 11.70 -19.88
CA LYS A 67 13.99 10.97 -21.12
C LYS A 67 12.71 10.17 -20.93
N LEU A 68 12.54 9.53 -19.76
CA LEU A 68 11.30 8.83 -19.44
C LEU A 68 10.12 9.78 -19.35
N LEU A 69 10.28 10.95 -18.74
CA LEU A 69 9.24 11.98 -18.68
C LEU A 69 8.83 12.44 -20.08
N ASP A 70 9.78 12.65 -21.00
CA ASP A 70 9.50 12.99 -22.40
C ASP A 70 8.67 11.90 -23.10
N LEU A 71 9.00 10.62 -22.87
CA LEU A 71 8.25 9.48 -23.41
C LEU A 71 6.83 9.39 -22.82
N LEU A 72 6.68 9.54 -21.50
CA LEU A 72 5.38 9.54 -20.85
C LEU A 72 4.49 10.69 -21.35
N ALA A 73 5.07 11.86 -21.55
CA ALA A 73 4.36 13.01 -22.10
C ALA A 73 3.89 12.74 -23.54
N ALA A 74 4.74 12.15 -24.40
CA ALA A 74 4.42 11.81 -25.78
C ALA A 74 3.24 10.83 -25.91
N HIS A 75 3.11 9.91 -24.95
CA HIS A 75 2.01 8.92 -24.86
C HIS A 75 0.84 9.39 -23.98
N HIS A 76 0.88 10.62 -23.43
CA HIS A 76 -0.11 11.13 -22.48
C HIS A 76 -0.32 10.24 -21.23
N ILE A 77 0.71 9.49 -20.83
CA ILE A 77 0.69 8.55 -19.72
C ILE A 77 1.04 9.28 -18.41
N LYS A 78 0.27 8.98 -17.34
CA LYS A 78 0.65 9.32 -15.96
C LYS A 78 1.17 8.06 -15.27
N ALA A 79 2.24 8.24 -14.47
CA ALA A 79 2.92 7.16 -13.74
C ALA A 79 3.18 7.58 -12.30
N THR A 80 3.64 6.64 -11.47
CA THR A 80 4.08 6.90 -10.09
C THR A 80 5.58 6.64 -9.98
N PHE A 81 6.31 7.58 -9.40
CA PHE A 81 7.75 7.50 -9.17
C PHE A 81 8.03 7.33 -7.68
N PHE A 82 8.67 6.24 -7.27
CA PHE A 82 9.16 6.05 -5.91
C PHE A 82 10.62 6.46 -5.86
N VAL A 83 10.86 7.65 -5.31
CA VAL A 83 12.16 8.33 -5.42
C VAL A 83 13.03 8.13 -4.20
N ILE A 84 14.35 7.97 -4.41
CA ILE A 84 15.36 7.94 -3.36
C ILE A 84 15.68 9.38 -2.92
N GLY A 85 15.64 9.65 -1.63
CA GLY A 85 15.79 10.99 -1.08
C GLY A 85 17.13 11.65 -1.41
N GLU A 86 18.23 10.90 -1.44
CA GLU A 86 19.55 11.40 -1.87
C GLU A 86 19.50 11.92 -3.31
N ASN A 87 18.88 11.17 -4.21
CA ASN A 87 18.73 11.56 -5.62
C ASN A 87 17.79 12.77 -5.79
N VAL A 88 16.74 12.87 -4.96
CA VAL A 88 15.86 14.06 -4.92
C VAL A 88 16.64 15.29 -4.48
N ALA A 89 17.48 15.17 -3.45
CA ALA A 89 18.28 16.29 -2.96
C ALA A 89 19.32 16.75 -3.99
N GLU A 90 19.83 15.84 -4.81
CA GLU A 90 20.79 16.12 -5.88
C GLU A 90 20.11 16.73 -7.13
N HIS A 91 18.87 16.27 -7.46
CA HIS A 91 18.14 16.66 -8.68
C HIS A 91 16.67 17.04 -8.39
N PRO A 92 16.40 18.04 -7.51
CA PRO A 92 15.05 18.42 -7.14
C PRO A 92 14.20 18.92 -8.30
N GLU A 93 14.83 19.55 -9.31
CA GLU A 93 14.16 20.07 -10.51
C GLU A 93 13.50 18.98 -11.37
N ILE A 94 14.07 17.75 -11.37
CA ILE A 94 13.50 16.61 -12.11
C ILE A 94 12.22 16.12 -11.42
N VAL A 95 12.25 16.00 -10.10
CA VAL A 95 11.07 15.59 -9.31
C VAL A 95 9.99 16.67 -9.36
N ALA A 96 10.37 17.94 -9.30
CA ALA A 96 9.45 19.05 -9.49
C ALA A 96 8.83 19.03 -10.91
N ARG A 97 9.58 18.67 -11.94
CA ARG A 97 9.07 18.48 -13.30
C ARG A 97 8.05 17.34 -13.35
N ALA A 98 8.40 16.15 -12.81
CA ALA A 98 7.51 15.00 -12.77
C ALA A 98 6.16 15.34 -12.10
N ALA A 99 6.21 16.01 -10.94
CA ALA A 99 5.01 16.43 -10.22
C ALA A 99 4.16 17.44 -11.02
N ARG A 100 4.79 18.46 -11.67
CA ARG A 100 4.06 19.43 -12.51
C ARG A 100 3.44 18.78 -13.75
N GLU A 101 4.03 17.74 -14.30
CA GLU A 101 3.48 16.96 -15.40
C GLU A 101 2.36 16.01 -14.96
N GLY A 102 2.02 15.99 -13.67
CA GLY A 102 0.90 15.22 -13.10
C GLY A 102 1.24 13.76 -12.79
N HIS A 103 2.52 13.42 -12.68
CA HIS A 103 2.96 12.15 -12.13
C HIS A 103 2.87 12.17 -10.61
N GLU A 104 2.63 11.01 -10.01
CA GLU A 104 2.62 10.84 -8.56
C GLU A 104 4.03 10.56 -8.05
N ILE A 105 4.40 11.19 -6.93
CA ILE A 105 5.69 10.98 -6.28
C ILE A 105 5.47 10.23 -4.96
N GLY A 106 6.15 9.11 -4.79
CA GLY A 106 6.17 8.30 -3.57
C GLY A 106 7.56 8.26 -2.95
N ASN A 107 7.62 7.89 -1.67
CA ASN A 107 8.84 7.77 -0.89
C ASN A 107 9.48 6.38 -1.08
N HIS A 108 10.77 6.32 -1.47
CA HIS A 108 11.55 5.08 -1.57
C HIS A 108 12.75 5.04 -0.62
N SER A 109 12.63 5.63 0.56
CA SER A 109 13.69 5.85 1.54
C SER A 109 14.74 6.86 1.11
N TRP A 110 15.65 7.20 2.04
CA TRP A 110 16.70 8.17 1.76
C TRP A 110 17.83 7.59 0.90
N SER A 111 18.35 6.40 1.25
CA SER A 111 19.55 5.78 0.63
C SER A 111 19.36 4.30 0.29
N HIS A 112 18.13 3.86 0.12
CA HIS A 112 17.75 2.49 -0.28
C HIS A 112 18.27 1.36 0.62
N PRO A 113 18.21 1.47 1.97
CA PRO A 113 18.60 0.36 2.85
C PRO A 113 17.50 -0.69 2.97
N ASN A 114 17.88 -1.92 3.34
CA ASN A 114 16.91 -2.95 3.68
C ASN A 114 16.29 -2.68 5.06
N PHE A 115 15.01 -2.31 5.13
CA PHE A 115 14.31 -1.96 6.37
C PHE A 115 14.30 -3.09 7.38
N GLY A 116 14.09 -4.33 6.96
CA GLY A 116 14.10 -5.50 7.85
C GLY A 116 15.44 -5.74 8.58
N LYS A 117 16.48 -4.95 8.28
CA LYS A 117 17.79 -4.99 8.96
C LYS A 117 18.09 -3.72 9.75
N MET A 118 17.11 -2.83 9.91
CA MET A 118 17.28 -1.52 10.57
C MET A 118 16.48 -1.43 11.85
N SER A 119 16.88 -0.49 12.73
CA SER A 119 16.02 -0.07 13.84
C SER A 119 14.88 0.80 13.32
N ASP A 120 13.75 0.80 14.02
CA ASP A 120 12.61 1.67 13.70
C ASP A 120 13.00 3.15 13.62
N GLN A 121 13.86 3.61 14.53
CA GLN A 121 14.35 4.98 14.52
C GLN A 121 15.12 5.30 13.24
N SER A 122 15.94 4.38 12.76
CA SER A 122 16.68 4.53 11.51
C SER A 122 15.73 4.54 10.31
N VAL A 123 14.69 3.70 10.30
CA VAL A 123 13.66 3.70 9.25
C VAL A 123 12.89 5.03 9.25
N ARG A 124 12.48 5.55 10.43
CA ARG A 124 11.85 6.88 10.55
C ARG A 124 12.72 7.98 9.94
N SER A 125 14.02 7.97 10.24
CA SER A 125 14.97 8.94 9.67
C SER A 125 15.04 8.85 8.15
N GLN A 126 15.06 7.63 7.58
CA GLN A 126 15.03 7.41 6.13
C GLN A 126 13.78 8.01 5.49
N LEU A 127 12.62 7.73 6.05
CA LEU A 127 11.34 8.22 5.53
C LEU A 127 11.21 9.74 5.66
N GLN A 128 11.50 10.29 6.85
CA GLN A 128 11.34 11.73 7.11
C GLN A 128 12.25 12.60 6.24
N ARG A 129 13.52 12.20 6.09
CA ARG A 129 14.47 12.94 5.24
C ARG A 129 14.01 12.95 3.77
N THR A 130 13.49 11.85 3.29
CA THR A 130 12.97 11.75 1.92
C THR A 130 11.72 12.59 1.73
N ASP A 131 10.80 12.56 2.71
CA ASP A 131 9.61 13.42 2.72
C ASP A 131 9.95 14.91 2.64
N ASP A 132 10.95 15.33 3.42
CA ASP A 132 11.38 16.71 3.43
C ASP A 132 12.01 17.10 2.08
N ALA A 133 12.80 16.21 1.46
CA ALA A 133 13.36 16.43 0.13
C ALA A 133 12.24 16.53 -0.94
N ILE A 134 11.29 15.61 -0.94
CA ILE A 134 10.15 15.62 -1.88
C ILE A 134 9.31 16.88 -1.66
N LYS A 135 8.99 17.22 -0.42
CA LYS A 135 8.20 18.42 -0.10
C LYS A 135 8.91 19.70 -0.57
N ASN A 136 10.23 19.79 -0.38
CA ASN A 136 11.01 20.94 -0.83
C ASN A 136 11.00 21.07 -2.37
N ALA A 137 11.05 19.94 -3.09
CA ALA A 137 11.02 19.92 -4.54
C ALA A 137 9.63 20.19 -5.13
N THR A 138 8.56 19.67 -4.52
CA THR A 138 7.20 19.63 -5.09
C THR A 138 6.16 20.45 -4.36
N SER A 139 6.47 20.98 -3.17
CA SER A 139 5.55 21.60 -2.20
C SER A 139 4.49 20.62 -1.65
N GLN A 140 4.58 19.33 -1.94
CA GLN A 140 3.64 18.30 -1.48
C GLN A 140 4.38 17.19 -0.73
N ARG A 141 3.75 16.62 0.30
CA ARG A 141 4.24 15.40 0.95
C ARG A 141 3.68 14.17 0.24
N PRO A 142 4.49 13.12 0.06
CA PRO A 142 4.00 11.87 -0.52
C PRO A 142 3.01 11.17 0.45
N THR A 143 2.05 10.47 -0.11
CA THR A 143 1.08 9.61 0.63
C THR A 143 1.31 8.13 0.39
N LEU A 144 2.25 7.81 -0.49
CA LEU A 144 2.65 6.46 -0.84
C LEU A 144 4.13 6.25 -0.48
N MET A 145 4.44 5.05 -0.02
CA MET A 145 5.82 4.60 0.06
C MET A 145 5.98 3.19 -0.51
N ARG A 146 7.15 2.91 -1.05
CA ARG A 146 7.57 1.55 -1.40
C ARG A 146 8.82 1.21 -0.61
N PRO A 147 8.83 0.14 0.20
CA PRO A 147 10.02 -0.25 0.94
C PRO A 147 11.09 -0.80 -0.01
N PRO A 148 12.36 -0.43 0.15
CA PRO A 148 13.46 -1.02 -0.60
C PRO A 148 13.42 -2.56 -0.59
N TYR A 149 13.62 -3.17 -1.75
CA TYR A 149 13.55 -4.65 -1.93
C TYR A 149 12.18 -5.27 -1.62
N GLY A 150 11.11 -4.50 -1.41
CA GLY A 150 9.85 -4.99 -0.86
C GLY A 150 9.96 -5.48 0.59
N SER A 151 11.08 -5.22 1.26
CA SER A 151 11.42 -5.77 2.57
C SER A 151 10.83 -4.93 3.70
N ILE A 152 9.71 -5.41 4.26
CA ILE A 152 8.99 -4.75 5.34
C ILE A 152 8.17 -5.79 6.13
N THR A 153 8.17 -5.69 7.46
CA THR A 153 7.38 -6.55 8.33
C THR A 153 5.95 -6.03 8.51
N ALA A 154 5.02 -6.90 8.92
CA ALA A 154 3.65 -6.50 9.25
C ALA A 154 3.59 -5.43 10.36
N ARG A 155 4.51 -5.50 11.33
CA ARG A 155 4.64 -4.49 12.39
C ARG A 155 5.08 -3.14 11.84
N GLU A 156 6.07 -3.13 10.95
CA GLU A 156 6.56 -1.88 10.32
C GLU A 156 5.49 -1.24 9.46
N LYS A 157 4.76 -2.01 8.65
CA LYS A 157 3.66 -1.50 7.84
C LYS A 157 2.64 -0.72 8.69
N ARG A 158 2.23 -1.28 9.85
CA ARG A 158 1.27 -0.63 10.74
C ARG A 158 1.79 0.69 11.27
N TRP A 159 2.95 0.71 11.95
CA TRP A 159 3.41 1.95 12.55
C TRP A 159 3.81 3.01 11.49
N ILE A 160 4.32 2.60 10.32
CA ILE A 160 4.59 3.52 9.21
C ILE A 160 3.28 4.16 8.71
N HIS A 161 2.22 3.36 8.57
CA HIS A 161 0.90 3.89 8.25
C HIS A 161 0.37 4.85 9.31
N ASP A 162 0.44 4.46 10.59
CA ASP A 162 -0.09 5.24 11.71
C ASP A 162 0.67 6.57 11.91
N GLU A 163 1.99 6.57 11.75
CA GLU A 163 2.82 7.75 12.00
C GLU A 163 2.95 8.68 10.78
N PHE A 164 3.00 8.13 9.57
CA PHE A 164 3.25 8.90 8.34
C PHE A 164 2.02 9.00 7.42
N GLY A 165 0.96 8.22 7.67
CA GLY A 165 -0.22 8.14 6.81
C GLY A 165 0.03 7.40 5.49
N TYR A 166 1.13 6.69 5.35
CA TYR A 166 1.47 5.99 4.11
C TYR A 166 0.61 4.80 3.81
N ARG A 167 0.25 4.64 2.54
CA ARG A 167 -0.07 3.34 1.95
C ARG A 167 1.23 2.69 1.46
N ILE A 168 1.37 1.40 1.72
CA ILE A 168 2.55 0.61 1.37
C ILE A 168 2.31 -0.02 -0.01
N ILE A 169 3.11 0.34 -0.98
CA ILE A 169 2.94 -0.11 -2.36
C ILE A 169 4.04 -1.13 -2.70
N LEU A 170 3.62 -2.32 -3.03
CA LEU A 170 4.46 -3.35 -3.62
C LEU A 170 4.14 -3.42 -5.12
N TRP A 171 4.26 -4.61 -5.73
CA TRP A 171 3.99 -4.81 -7.16
C TRP A 171 3.45 -6.21 -7.41
N GLU A 172 2.78 -6.37 -8.51
CA GLU A 172 2.33 -7.66 -9.04
C GLU A 172 3.21 -8.10 -10.22
N VAL A 173 3.64 -7.15 -11.05
CA VAL A 173 4.46 -7.41 -12.24
C VAL A 173 5.89 -6.94 -11.99
N ASP A 174 6.85 -7.87 -12.03
CA ASP A 174 8.30 -7.60 -11.93
C ASP A 174 9.01 -8.03 -13.23
N PRO A 175 9.34 -7.13 -14.13
CA PRO A 175 10.06 -7.47 -15.37
C PRO A 175 11.52 -7.88 -15.13
N LEU A 176 12.01 -7.78 -13.89
CA LEU A 176 13.40 -8.02 -13.52
C LEU A 176 14.39 -7.15 -14.35
N ASP A 177 14.02 -5.90 -14.62
CA ASP A 177 14.81 -4.95 -15.40
C ASP A 177 16.14 -4.59 -14.70
N TRP A 178 16.14 -4.62 -13.36
CA TRP A 178 17.33 -4.47 -12.51
C TRP A 178 18.41 -5.55 -12.77
N LYS A 179 18.02 -6.71 -13.32
CA LYS A 179 18.97 -7.72 -13.81
C LYS A 179 19.57 -7.40 -15.17
N ARG A 180 19.14 -6.30 -15.81
CA ARG A 180 19.60 -5.84 -17.12
C ARG A 180 19.50 -6.89 -18.24
N PRO A 181 18.36 -7.58 -18.39
CA PRO A 181 18.19 -8.66 -19.37
C PRO A 181 18.08 -8.15 -20.81
N GLY A 182 18.09 -6.84 -21.02
CA GLY A 182 17.85 -6.16 -22.28
C GLY A 182 16.38 -5.75 -22.52
N PRO A 183 16.17 -4.72 -23.37
CA PRO A 183 14.86 -4.07 -23.52
C PRO A 183 13.76 -5.00 -24.02
N ALA A 184 14.07 -5.91 -24.95
CA ALA A 184 13.10 -6.87 -25.48
C ALA A 184 12.56 -7.81 -24.41
N VAL A 185 13.41 -8.24 -23.47
CA VAL A 185 13.01 -9.14 -22.36
C VAL A 185 12.15 -8.39 -21.35
N VAL A 186 12.54 -7.16 -20.98
CA VAL A 186 11.76 -6.28 -20.10
C VAL A 186 10.35 -6.09 -20.66
N ARG A 187 10.26 -5.66 -21.92
CA ARG A 187 8.98 -5.52 -22.63
C ARG A 187 8.16 -6.81 -22.61
N SER A 188 8.76 -7.93 -22.99
CA SER A 188 8.04 -9.21 -23.08
C SER A 188 7.43 -9.62 -21.74
N ARG A 189 8.15 -9.45 -20.62
CA ARG A 189 7.66 -9.78 -19.28
C ARG A 189 6.50 -8.86 -18.88
N ILE A 190 6.64 -7.55 -19.05
CA ILE A 190 5.55 -6.61 -18.77
C ILE A 190 4.30 -7.00 -19.55
N LEU A 191 4.40 -7.21 -20.87
CA LEU A 191 3.24 -7.52 -21.70
C LEU A 191 2.58 -8.88 -21.41
N LYS A 192 3.35 -9.82 -20.88
CA LYS A 192 2.87 -11.17 -20.53
C LYS A 192 2.10 -11.17 -19.21
N GLU A 193 2.56 -10.40 -18.24
CA GLU A 193 2.10 -10.49 -16.85
C GLU A 193 1.07 -9.42 -16.49
N THR A 194 1.04 -8.29 -17.24
CA THR A 194 0.11 -7.19 -16.96
C THR A 194 -1.34 -7.59 -17.23
N GLN A 195 -2.19 -7.34 -16.25
CA GLN A 195 -3.64 -7.50 -16.28
C GLN A 195 -4.34 -6.28 -15.66
N PRO A 196 -5.67 -6.12 -15.80
CA PRO A 196 -6.38 -5.02 -15.15
C PRO A 196 -6.12 -4.97 -13.65
N GLY A 197 -5.76 -3.79 -13.15
CA GLY A 197 -5.43 -3.57 -11.75
C GLY A 197 -3.96 -3.79 -11.39
N SER A 198 -3.11 -4.22 -12.33
CA SER A 198 -1.69 -4.45 -12.05
C SER A 198 -0.95 -3.16 -11.67
N ILE A 199 -0.09 -3.28 -10.66
CA ILE A 199 0.98 -2.33 -10.35
C ILE A 199 2.27 -2.92 -10.90
N VAL A 200 2.87 -2.25 -11.89
CA VAL A 200 4.05 -2.72 -12.62
C VAL A 200 5.30 -2.06 -12.06
N LEU A 201 6.25 -2.85 -11.58
CA LEU A 201 7.57 -2.39 -11.16
C LEU A 201 8.46 -2.12 -12.37
N SER A 202 9.23 -1.05 -12.34
CA SER A 202 10.35 -0.75 -13.24
C SER A 202 11.31 0.21 -12.54
N HIS A 203 12.48 0.47 -13.13
CA HIS A 203 13.49 1.37 -12.55
C HIS A 203 13.95 2.36 -13.60
N ASP A 204 13.85 3.67 -13.31
CA ASP A 204 14.21 4.74 -14.26
C ASP A 204 15.71 5.08 -14.28
N ILE A 205 16.51 4.28 -13.57
CA ILE A 205 17.97 4.35 -13.53
C ILE A 205 18.68 3.39 -14.49
N HIS A 206 17.92 2.57 -15.24
CA HIS A 206 18.46 1.58 -16.16
C HIS A 206 18.18 1.94 -17.62
N PRO A 207 19.25 2.09 -18.47
CA PRO A 207 19.06 2.44 -19.88
C PRO A 207 18.16 1.48 -20.65
N GLY A 208 18.30 0.16 -20.41
CA GLY A 208 17.48 -0.86 -21.07
C GLY A 208 15.99 -0.79 -20.71
N THR A 209 15.65 -0.30 -19.52
CA THR A 209 14.28 -0.02 -19.13
C THR A 209 13.72 1.12 -19.96
N ILE A 210 14.43 2.24 -20.04
CA ILE A 210 14.00 3.41 -20.82
C ILE A 210 13.84 3.06 -22.29
N GLU A 211 14.76 2.27 -22.85
CA GLU A 211 14.71 1.80 -24.24
C GLU A 211 13.51 0.86 -24.50
N ALA A 212 13.08 0.09 -23.51
CA ALA A 212 11.92 -0.78 -23.62
C ALA A 212 10.57 -0.03 -23.64
N MET A 213 10.48 1.14 -22.98
CA MET A 213 9.21 1.82 -22.69
C MET A 213 8.40 2.22 -23.93
N PRO A 214 8.94 2.83 -25.01
CA PRO A 214 8.11 3.25 -26.13
C PRO A 214 7.28 2.11 -26.71
N SER A 215 7.93 1.01 -27.07
CA SER A 215 7.24 -0.17 -27.63
C SER A 215 6.38 -0.93 -26.61
N THR A 216 6.66 -0.76 -25.31
CA THR A 216 5.85 -1.32 -24.22
C THR A 216 4.54 -0.53 -24.09
N PHE A 217 4.61 0.79 -24.10
CA PHE A 217 3.43 1.66 -24.03
C PHE A 217 2.54 1.45 -25.25
N ASP A 218 3.08 1.51 -26.47
CA ASP A 218 2.33 1.21 -27.70
C ASP A 218 1.57 -0.12 -27.60
N ALA A 219 2.24 -1.16 -27.15
CA ALA A 219 1.63 -2.50 -27.08
C ALA A 219 0.58 -2.63 -25.96
N LEU A 220 0.74 -1.97 -24.84
CA LEU A 220 -0.26 -1.94 -23.75
C LEU A 220 -1.48 -1.11 -24.18
N GLU A 221 -1.29 0.04 -24.83
CA GLU A 221 -2.37 0.86 -25.41
C GLU A 221 -3.13 0.08 -26.49
N ALA A 222 -2.43 -0.61 -27.38
CA ALA A 222 -3.05 -1.48 -28.38
C ALA A 222 -3.88 -2.64 -27.80
N LYS A 223 -3.54 -3.10 -26.59
CA LYS A 223 -4.34 -4.06 -25.81
C LYS A 223 -5.51 -3.40 -25.07
N GLY A 224 -5.66 -2.06 -25.15
CA GLY A 224 -6.73 -1.30 -24.54
C GLY A 224 -6.46 -0.89 -23.08
N PHE A 225 -5.25 -1.09 -22.55
CA PHE A 225 -4.92 -0.65 -21.19
C PHE A 225 -4.90 0.88 -21.08
N LYS A 226 -5.33 1.37 -19.92
CA LYS A 226 -5.34 2.79 -19.55
C LYS A 226 -4.42 2.99 -18.34
N PHE A 227 -3.52 3.95 -18.47
CA PHE A 227 -2.52 4.23 -17.44
C PHE A 227 -3.05 5.28 -16.47
N VAL A 228 -2.91 4.98 -15.18
CA VAL A 228 -3.27 5.87 -14.08
C VAL A 228 -2.17 5.84 -13.02
N THR A 229 -2.15 6.82 -12.12
CA THR A 229 -1.26 6.77 -10.96
C THR A 229 -1.74 5.70 -9.95
N VAL A 230 -0.87 5.27 -9.05
CA VAL A 230 -1.22 4.27 -8.03
C VAL A 230 -2.38 4.76 -7.16
N SER A 231 -2.38 6.02 -6.74
CA SER A 231 -3.49 6.57 -5.95
C SER A 231 -4.80 6.62 -6.73
N GLU A 232 -4.76 6.89 -8.03
CA GLU A 232 -5.94 6.82 -8.91
C GLU A 232 -6.45 5.38 -9.01
N LEU A 233 -5.55 4.41 -9.22
CA LEU A 233 -5.90 3.00 -9.29
C LEU A 233 -6.56 2.52 -7.98
N ILE A 234 -6.02 2.91 -6.82
CA ILE A 234 -6.58 2.58 -5.50
C ILE A 234 -7.97 3.21 -5.31
N ARG A 235 -8.21 4.45 -5.78
CA ARG A 235 -9.54 5.07 -5.71
C ARG A 235 -10.60 4.35 -6.56
N MET A 236 -10.18 3.60 -7.58
CA MET A 236 -11.06 2.77 -8.43
C MET A 236 -11.33 1.38 -7.82
N ALA A 237 -10.74 1.07 -6.65
CA ALA A 237 -10.87 -0.23 -6.01
C ALA A 237 -12.34 -0.62 -5.80
N LYS A 238 -12.66 -1.85 -6.17
CA LYS A 238 -13.95 -2.49 -5.87
C LYS A 238 -13.79 -3.45 -4.69
N PRO A 239 -14.82 -3.59 -3.86
CA PRO A 239 -14.82 -4.66 -2.86
C PRO A 239 -14.57 -6.00 -3.56
N LYS A 240 -13.61 -6.77 -3.07
CA LYS A 240 -13.46 -8.15 -3.51
C LYS A 240 -14.77 -8.86 -3.17
N ALA A 241 -15.46 -9.44 -4.17
CA ALA A 241 -16.68 -10.19 -3.90
C ALA A 241 -16.39 -11.20 -2.78
N SER A 242 -17.01 -11.01 -1.62
CA SER A 242 -16.95 -11.98 -0.55
C SER A 242 -17.56 -13.26 -1.12
N HIS A 243 -16.78 -14.34 -1.23
CA HIS A 243 -17.38 -15.64 -1.45
C HIS A 243 -18.40 -15.84 -0.33
N PRO A 244 -19.68 -16.12 -0.64
CA PRO A 244 -20.63 -16.46 0.40
C PRO A 244 -20.04 -17.65 1.16
N SER A 245 -19.80 -17.50 2.45
CA SER A 245 -19.47 -18.63 3.31
C SER A 245 -20.52 -19.70 3.04
N PRO A 246 -20.13 -20.96 2.79
CA PRO A 246 -21.10 -22.01 2.64
C PRO A 246 -21.97 -22.00 3.90
N SER A 247 -23.26 -21.73 3.73
CA SER A 247 -24.24 -21.84 4.79
C SER A 247 -24.06 -23.21 5.44
N PRO A 248 -24.05 -23.35 6.77
CA PRO A 248 -24.02 -24.64 7.39
C PRO A 248 -25.27 -25.39 6.94
N SER A 249 -25.08 -26.32 6.00
CA SER A 249 -26.11 -27.23 5.52
C SER A 249 -26.67 -27.97 6.71
N GLY A 250 -27.98 -27.81 6.93
CA GLY A 250 -28.69 -28.36 8.06
C GLY A 250 -28.49 -29.85 8.21
N ASN A 251 -28.48 -30.26 9.46
CA ASN A 251 -28.78 -31.59 10.03
C ASN A 251 -28.52 -32.80 9.12
N ALA A 252 -27.30 -33.30 9.17
CA ALA A 252 -27.07 -34.73 8.91
C ALA A 252 -27.52 -35.50 10.17
N PRO A 253 -28.35 -36.57 10.07
CA PRO A 253 -28.70 -37.41 11.21
C PRO A 253 -27.45 -38.12 11.74
N ALA A 254 -27.32 -38.19 13.07
CA ALA A 254 -26.21 -38.83 13.72
C ALA A 254 -26.07 -40.30 13.27
N PRO A 255 -24.84 -40.80 13.04
CA PRO A 255 -24.66 -42.21 12.73
C PRO A 255 -25.01 -43.05 13.95
N ALA A 256 -25.82 -44.11 13.73
CA ALA A 256 -26.20 -45.09 14.75
C ALA A 256 -24.96 -45.77 15.34
N VAL A 257 -24.87 -45.77 16.64
CA VAL A 257 -23.81 -46.47 17.41
C VAL A 257 -24.07 -47.97 17.29
N LEU A 258 -23.29 -48.69 16.51
CA LEU A 258 -23.21 -50.15 16.51
C LEU A 258 -22.36 -50.60 17.70
N SER A 259 -22.98 -51.33 18.62
CA SER A 259 -22.30 -51.97 19.74
C SER A 259 -21.27 -53.01 19.25
N PRO A 260 -20.09 -53.14 19.88
CA PRO A 260 -19.10 -54.12 19.48
C PRO A 260 -19.54 -55.55 19.90
N SER A 261 -19.65 -56.45 18.91
CA SER A 261 -19.77 -57.87 19.11
C SER A 261 -18.46 -58.45 19.68
N LEU A 262 -18.55 -59.23 20.73
CA LEU A 262 -17.46 -59.97 21.35
C LEU A 262 -16.82 -60.97 20.37
N ALA A 263 -15.51 -60.80 20.12
CA ALA A 263 -14.70 -61.78 19.38
C ALA A 263 -14.24 -62.91 20.33
N PRO A 264 -14.19 -64.17 19.89
CA PRO A 264 -13.69 -65.28 20.70
C PRO A 264 -12.15 -65.32 20.76
N SER A 265 -11.62 -65.72 21.90
CA SER A 265 -10.20 -65.85 22.23
C SER A 265 -9.49 -66.90 21.33
N PRO A 266 -8.20 -66.72 21.01
CA PRO A 266 -7.41 -67.68 20.28
C PRO A 266 -6.99 -68.89 21.14
N VAL A 267 -7.21 -70.07 20.60
CA VAL A 267 -6.72 -71.36 21.11
C VAL A 267 -5.21 -71.50 20.84
N SER A 268 -4.48 -71.81 21.88
CA SER A 268 -3.07 -72.17 21.82
C SER A 268 -2.84 -73.50 21.17
N SER A 269 -1.95 -73.63 20.20
CA SER A 269 -1.45 -74.90 19.67
C SER A 269 -0.04 -75.17 20.17
N PRO A 270 0.29 -76.45 20.46
CA PRO A 270 1.59 -76.81 21.03
C PRO A 270 2.61 -77.06 19.90
N ARG A 271 3.83 -77.00 20.32
CA ARG A 271 5.06 -77.25 19.57
C ARG A 271 5.13 -78.61 18.92
N GLY A 272 5.70 -78.70 17.75
CA GLY A 272 6.32 -79.80 17.09
C GLY A 272 7.44 -79.26 16.20
#